data_97b77c99aeceaac6669a330dd78016ba
#
_entry.id   97b77c99aeceaac6669a330dd78016ba
#
_cell.length_a   1.000
_cell.length_b   1.000
_cell.length_c   1.000
_cell.angle_alpha   90.00
_cell.angle_beta   90.00
_cell.angle_gamma   90.00
#
_symmetry.space_group_name_H-M   'P 1'
#
loop_
_entity.id
_entity.type
_entity.pdbx_description
1 polymer ?
#
loop_
_entity_poly.entity_id
_entity_poly.type
_entity_poly.pdbx_seq_one_letter_code
_entity_poly.pdbx_strand_id
1 'polypeptide(L)'
;MSTRKDKFTKKERYYMNLAFNLARDIHGLTGENPPVGCIIVNNDEIISMGQTGLNGRPHAEFNAIKSCKKNLKDSTMSVSYTHLTLPTILLV
;
A
#
# COMPACT_ATOMS: atom_id res chain seq x y z
N MET A 1 -18.11 6.32 -22.31
CA MET A 1 -17.07 7.19 -21.82
C MET A 1 -16.50 6.69 -20.49
N SER A 2 -15.22 6.76 -20.33
CA SER A 2 -14.56 6.27 -19.15
C SER A 2 -14.73 7.24 -17.98
N THR A 3 -15.06 6.72 -16.82
CA THR A 3 -15.09 7.49 -15.58
C THR A 3 -13.80 7.23 -14.81
N ARG A 4 -13.59 7.97 -13.71
CA ARG A 4 -12.41 7.77 -12.91
C ARG A 4 -12.27 6.34 -12.40
N LYS A 5 -13.38 5.72 -12.03
CA LYS A 5 -13.32 4.36 -11.51
C LYS A 5 -12.94 3.34 -12.57
N ASP A 6 -13.05 3.71 -13.84
CA ASP A 6 -12.66 2.82 -14.93
C ASP A 6 -11.15 2.79 -15.15
N LYS A 7 -10.40 3.66 -14.47
CA LYS A 7 -8.96 3.70 -14.58
C LYS A 7 -8.27 2.52 -13.93
N PHE A 8 -8.94 1.87 -13.00
CA PHE A 8 -8.32 0.82 -12.21
C PHE A 8 -8.96 -0.52 -12.52
N THR A 9 -8.11 -1.53 -12.66
CA THR A 9 -8.58 -2.90 -12.86
C THR A 9 -9.16 -3.43 -11.55
N LYS A 10 -9.83 -4.58 -11.64
CA LYS A 10 -10.34 -5.25 -10.44
C LYS A 10 -9.20 -5.62 -9.50
N LYS A 11 -8.07 -6.06 -10.05
CA LYS A 11 -6.91 -6.41 -9.25
C LYS A 11 -6.33 -5.21 -8.52
N GLU A 12 -6.23 -4.09 -9.23
CA GLU A 12 -5.70 -2.88 -8.60
C GLU A 12 -6.59 -2.45 -7.44
N ARG A 13 -7.90 -2.52 -7.61
CA ARG A 13 -8.83 -2.20 -6.53
C ARG A 13 -8.68 -3.16 -5.37
N TYR A 14 -8.47 -4.42 -5.67
CA TYR A 14 -8.26 -5.43 -4.64
C TYR A 14 -7.02 -5.09 -3.81
N TYR A 15 -5.92 -4.75 -4.46
CA TYR A 15 -4.68 -4.39 -3.74
C TYR A 15 -4.86 -3.10 -2.94
N MET A 16 -5.57 -2.12 -3.49
CA MET A 16 -5.83 -0.89 -2.76
C MET A 16 -6.70 -1.15 -1.52
N ASN A 17 -7.66 -2.06 -1.63
CA ASN A 17 -8.47 -2.44 -0.48
C ASN A 17 -7.65 -3.15 0.58
N LEU A 18 -6.71 -4.00 0.17
CA LEU A 18 -5.81 -4.64 1.13
C LEU A 18 -4.94 -3.60 1.84
N ALA A 19 -4.41 -2.64 1.09
CA ALA A 19 -3.62 -1.57 1.69
C ALA A 19 -4.45 -0.77 2.68
N PHE A 20 -5.70 -0.47 2.34
CA PHE A 20 -6.59 0.23 3.23
C PHE A 20 -6.84 -0.57 4.51
N ASN A 21 -7.04 -1.87 4.39
CA ASN A 21 -7.25 -2.73 5.56
C ASN A 21 -6.03 -2.73 6.47
N LEU A 22 -4.83 -2.72 5.90
CA LEU A 22 -3.61 -2.62 6.69
C LEU A 22 -3.55 -1.31 7.46
N ALA A 23 -3.95 -0.21 6.82
CA ALA A 23 -3.98 1.09 7.49
C ALA A 23 -5.01 1.08 8.62
N ARG A 24 -6.18 0.52 8.36
CA ARG A 24 -7.24 0.46 9.36
C ARG A 24 -6.83 -0.35 10.58
N ASP A 25 -6.10 -1.43 10.37
CA ASP A 25 -5.71 -2.33 11.46
C ASP A 25 -4.84 -1.63 12.51
N ILE A 26 -4.10 -0.60 12.13
CA ILE A 26 -3.24 0.11 13.05
C ILE A 26 -3.76 1.50 13.39
N HIS A 27 -5.00 1.78 13.03
CA HIS A 27 -5.61 3.07 13.35
C HIS A 27 -5.58 3.29 14.86
N GLY A 28 -5.10 4.47 15.26
CA GLY A 28 -4.99 4.81 16.68
C GLY A 28 -3.67 4.40 17.31
N LEU A 29 -2.80 3.70 16.59
CA LEU A 29 -1.53 3.21 17.14
C LEU A 29 -0.32 3.91 16.56
N THR A 30 -0.52 4.91 15.71
CA THR A 30 0.59 5.52 14.96
C THR A 30 0.93 6.94 15.43
N GLY A 31 0.51 7.30 16.66
CA GLY A 31 0.79 8.63 17.19
C GLY A 31 0.17 9.71 16.31
N GLU A 32 0.95 10.75 16.04
CA GLU A 32 0.48 11.87 15.22
C GLU A 32 0.56 11.60 13.72
N ASN A 33 1.29 10.56 13.32
CA ASN A 33 1.37 10.20 11.92
C ASN A 33 0.14 9.43 11.49
N PRO A 34 -0.35 9.63 10.27
CA PRO A 34 -1.53 8.88 9.82
C PRO A 34 -1.19 7.40 9.65
N PRO A 35 -2.15 6.52 9.93
CA PRO A 35 -1.95 5.10 9.62
C PRO A 35 -2.02 4.90 8.11
N VAL A 36 -1.04 4.19 7.58
CA VAL A 36 -0.90 3.93 6.15
C VAL A 36 -0.66 2.44 5.95
N GLY A 37 -1.23 1.89 4.90
CA GLY A 37 -0.96 0.53 4.46
C GLY A 37 -0.34 0.55 3.08
N CYS A 38 0.50 -0.43 2.80
CA CYS A 38 1.24 -0.52 1.55
C CYS A 38 1.34 -1.96 1.08
N ILE A 39 1.07 -2.20 -0.19
CA ILE A 39 1.16 -3.52 -0.84
C ILE A 39 2.10 -3.39 -2.02
N ILE A 40 3.04 -4.30 -2.15
CA ILE A 40 3.94 -4.35 -3.31
C ILE A 40 3.62 -5.60 -4.12
N VAL A 41 3.40 -5.42 -5.41
CA VAL A 41 2.95 -6.47 -6.31
C VAL A 41 3.89 -6.56 -7.52
N ASN A 42 4.19 -7.78 -7.92
CA ASN A 42 4.97 -8.03 -9.14
C ASN A 42 4.36 -9.26 -9.81
N ASN A 43 4.12 -9.16 -11.12
CA ASN A 43 3.52 -10.25 -11.91
C ASN A 43 2.24 -10.80 -11.27
N ASP A 44 1.37 -9.89 -10.84
CA ASP A 44 0.09 -10.23 -10.21
C ASP A 44 0.25 -10.97 -8.89
N GLU A 45 1.42 -10.91 -8.29
CA GLU A 45 1.69 -11.57 -7.02
C GLU A 45 2.08 -10.53 -5.98
N ILE A 46 1.49 -10.62 -4.79
CA ILE A 46 1.88 -9.77 -3.68
C ILE A 46 3.22 -10.28 -3.17
N ILE A 47 4.25 -9.42 -3.25
CA ILE A 47 5.59 -9.80 -2.82
C ILE A 47 5.99 -9.16 -1.50
N SER A 48 5.24 -8.16 -1.05
CA SER A 48 5.49 -7.57 0.27
C SER A 48 4.32 -6.72 0.70
N MET A 49 4.23 -6.48 2.00
CA MET A 49 3.22 -5.62 2.60
C MET A 49 3.85 -4.84 3.74
N GLY A 50 3.32 -3.67 4.02
CA GLY A 50 3.81 -2.87 5.14
C GLY A 50 2.71 -2.00 5.72
N GLN A 51 2.89 -1.65 6.98
CA GLN A 51 2.02 -0.72 7.70
C GLN A 51 2.90 0.32 8.39
N THR A 52 2.32 1.48 8.69
CA THR A 52 3.00 2.44 9.56
C THR A 52 3.33 1.74 10.87
N GLY A 53 4.54 1.92 11.35
CA GLY A 53 4.96 1.32 12.60
C GLY A 53 4.24 1.93 13.79
N LEU A 54 4.30 1.25 14.93
CA LEU A 54 3.75 1.76 16.18
C LEU A 54 4.41 3.09 16.50
N ASN A 55 3.61 4.03 16.99
CA ASN A 55 4.04 5.41 17.26
C ASN A 55 4.39 6.20 16.00
N GLY A 56 4.03 5.68 14.82
CA GLY A 56 4.10 6.41 13.58
C GLY A 56 5.35 6.20 12.74
N ARG A 57 6.27 5.35 13.18
CA ARG A 57 7.50 5.10 12.44
C ARG A 57 7.93 3.65 12.58
N PRO A 58 8.58 3.07 11.55
CA PRO A 58 8.82 3.65 10.21
C PRO A 58 7.53 3.78 9.41
N HIS A 59 7.60 4.51 8.29
CA HIS A 59 6.44 4.62 7.39
C HIS A 59 6.15 3.30 6.68
N ALA A 60 4.91 3.14 6.23
CA ALA A 60 4.44 1.89 5.63
C ALA A 60 5.28 1.49 4.42
N GLU A 61 5.62 2.45 3.56
CA GLU A 61 6.40 2.17 2.36
C GLU A 61 7.77 1.61 2.70
N PHE A 62 8.42 2.22 3.69
CA PHE A 62 9.71 1.73 4.15
C PHE A 62 9.59 0.30 4.69
N ASN A 63 8.56 0.05 5.49
CA ASN A 63 8.37 -1.28 6.06
C ASN A 63 8.11 -2.32 4.98
N ALA A 64 7.32 -1.98 3.95
CA ALA A 64 7.06 -2.89 2.85
C ALA A 64 8.34 -3.18 2.06
N ILE A 65 9.14 -2.17 1.78
CA ILE A 65 10.38 -2.34 1.03
C ILE A 65 11.37 -3.16 1.85
N LYS A 66 11.52 -2.84 3.12
CA LYS A 66 12.47 -3.54 3.99
C LYS A 66 12.11 -5.03 4.15
N SER A 67 10.82 -5.32 4.19
CA SER A 67 10.36 -6.70 4.36
C SER A 67 10.41 -7.52 3.08
N CYS A 68 10.57 -6.86 1.94
CA CYS A 68 10.56 -7.54 0.67
C CYS A 68 11.88 -8.28 0.44
N LYS A 69 11.78 -9.58 0.15
CA LYS A 69 12.96 -10.40 -0.11
C LYS A 69 13.19 -10.62 -1.59
N LYS A 70 12.31 -10.10 -2.43
CA LYS A 70 12.43 -10.23 -3.87
C LYS A 70 12.87 -8.91 -4.48
N ASN A 71 13.34 -8.97 -5.73
CA ASN A 71 13.73 -7.78 -6.45
C ASN A 71 12.50 -6.89 -6.68
N LEU A 72 12.63 -5.61 -6.33
CA LEU A 72 11.53 -4.65 -6.46
C LEU A 72 11.37 -4.10 -7.87
N LYS A 73 12.32 -4.35 -8.74
CA LYS A 73 12.27 -3.80 -10.09
C LYS A 73 10.98 -4.21 -10.80
N ASP A 74 10.36 -3.27 -11.46
CA ASP A 74 9.11 -3.46 -12.21
C ASP A 74 7.93 -3.87 -11.33
N SER A 75 8.05 -3.67 -10.03
CA SER A 75 6.95 -3.91 -9.10
C SER A 75 6.08 -2.66 -9.00
N THR A 76 4.87 -2.85 -8.51
CA THR A 76 3.90 -1.80 -8.33
C THR A 76 3.56 -1.69 -6.85
N MET A 77 3.51 -0.47 -6.34
CA MET A 77 3.19 -0.22 -4.94
C MET A 77 1.83 0.46 -4.84
N SER A 78 0.93 -0.11 -4.05
CA SER A 78 -0.37 0.48 -3.75
C SER A 78 -0.32 0.99 -2.32
N VAL A 79 -0.68 2.25 -2.12
CA VAL A 79 -0.60 2.91 -0.81
C VAL A 79 -1.97 3.46 -0.46
N SER A 80 -2.39 3.24 0.78
CA SER A 80 -3.68 3.73 1.24
C SER A 80 -3.56 4.34 2.63
N TYR A 81 -4.09 5.55 2.76
CA TYR A 81 -4.32 6.20 4.03
C TYR A 81 -5.72 5.85 4.51
N THR A 82 -6.01 6.07 5.79
CA THR A 82 -7.33 5.74 6.35
C THR A 82 -8.47 6.47 5.66
N HIS A 83 -8.21 7.65 5.13
CA HIS A 83 -9.26 8.48 4.51
C HIS A 83 -9.07 8.64 3.02
N LEU A 84 -8.00 8.11 2.47
CA LEU A 84 -7.67 8.36 1.08
C LEU A 84 -6.87 7.20 0.52
N THR A 85 -7.39 6.61 -0.55
CA THR A 85 -6.65 5.58 -1.28
C THR A 85 -5.91 6.26 -2.41
N LEU A 86 -4.60 6.16 -2.41
CA LEU A 86 -3.76 6.77 -3.42
C LEU A 86 -3.58 5.85 -4.61
N PRO A 87 -3.25 6.44 -5.76
CA PRO A 87 -2.99 5.64 -6.95
C PRO A 87 -1.80 4.72 -6.74
N THR A 88 -1.76 3.72 -7.58
CA THR A 88 -0.68 2.78 -7.67
C THR A 88 0.60 3.47 -8.13
N ILE A 89 1.72 3.11 -7.53
CA ILE A 89 3.03 3.65 -7.88
C ILE A 89 3.88 2.53 -8.45
N LEU A 90 4.41 2.75 -9.65
CA LEU A 90 5.31 1.78 -10.28
C LEU A 90 6.72 1.96 -9.74
N LEU A 91 7.32 0.87 -9.31
CA LEU A 91 8.70 0.85 -8.83
C LEU A 91 9.64 0.43 -9.95
N VAL A 92 10.62 1.24 -10.23
CA VAL A 92 11.58 0.95 -11.31
C VAL A 92 12.99 0.78 -10.75
#